data_8cf43d7cfc351e3c1a3b5b9f7c77fa27
#
_entry.id   8cf43d7cfc351e3c1a3b5b9f7c77fa27
#
_cell.length_a   1.000
_cell.length_b   1.000
_cell.length_c   1.000
_cell.angle_alpha   90.00
_cell.angle_beta   90.00
_cell.angle_gamma   90.00
#
_symmetry.space_group_name_H-M   'P 1'
#
loop_
_entity.id
_entity.type
_entity.pdbx_description
1 polymer ?
#
loop_
_entity_poly.entity_id
_entity_poly.type
_entity_poly.pdbx_seq_one_letter_code
_entity_poly.pdbx_strand_id
1 'polypeptide(L)'
;MDFTFTEEQQAAVEAARAVLSGVAPDAVPSPALVPGAVAEDIDRPLWSRLAAADLLSLTLAPERGGAGLDLIALCLVLRESAKVLARVPLLDTCAVAMTLQRYAGEGPFTELLPRVGRGELVLTAGANGRTGHEPAERAVTARRDDGPDAPGAPGDGRRSNAAWVLDGVQSAVPWAQAADWIAVPARTAPARAVPAPQGEAGAKGGGSGEGRAVLALVRRDQEGVTVAEQVSTSGELFGEVRLDGVRVGPGELIEAPGAWEWLRDLLTVGTCALALGLGETVLSMTSQYTSKREQFGFPVATFQAVAVQAADRYIDLRAMEVTLWQAAWRITTGGAGELPAAGDVAVAKIWASDGVRRVVQTAQHLHGGFGADTEYALHRFHAWAKQIELSLGSAAAHEEALADLLAAHPPV
;
A
#
# COMPACT_ATOMS: atom_id res chain seq x y z
N MET A 1 -25.94 4.01 -6.54
CA MET A 1 -24.58 3.59 -6.91
C MET A 1 -24.69 2.19 -7.51
N ASP A 2 -24.19 2.00 -8.70
CA ASP A 2 -24.17 0.69 -9.36
C ASP A 2 -22.83 0.02 -9.03
N PHE A 3 -22.86 -1.15 -8.42
CA PHE A 3 -21.68 -1.95 -8.08
C PHE A 3 -21.46 -3.10 -9.09
N THR A 4 -22.03 -3.00 -10.28
CA THR A 4 -21.72 -3.94 -11.37
C THR A 4 -20.36 -3.60 -11.98
N PHE A 5 -19.51 -4.61 -12.08
CA PHE A 5 -18.20 -4.45 -12.72
C PHE A 5 -18.34 -4.48 -14.24
N THR A 6 -17.51 -3.71 -14.94
CA THR A 6 -17.47 -3.70 -16.41
C THR A 6 -16.96 -5.04 -16.96
N GLU A 7 -17.16 -5.28 -18.25
CA GLU A 7 -16.65 -6.49 -18.92
C GLU A 7 -15.12 -6.56 -18.83
N GLU A 8 -14.43 -5.43 -18.99
CA GLU A 8 -12.96 -5.35 -18.87
C GLU A 8 -12.48 -5.65 -17.44
N GLN A 9 -13.18 -5.13 -16.42
CA GLN A 9 -12.88 -5.44 -15.02
C GLN A 9 -13.09 -6.93 -14.72
N GLN A 10 -14.14 -7.53 -15.26
CA GLN A 10 -14.41 -8.97 -15.12
C GLN A 10 -13.35 -9.80 -15.85
N ALA A 11 -12.95 -9.41 -17.06
CA ALA A 11 -11.87 -10.07 -17.79
C ALA A 11 -10.54 -10.04 -17.04
N ALA A 12 -10.22 -8.92 -16.35
CA ALA A 12 -9.04 -8.82 -15.50
C ALA A 12 -9.09 -9.81 -14.32
N VAL A 13 -10.27 -10.01 -13.71
CA VAL A 13 -10.46 -11.03 -12.65
C VAL A 13 -10.23 -12.43 -13.20
N GLU A 14 -10.77 -12.76 -14.37
CA GLU A 14 -10.61 -14.08 -15.00
C GLU A 14 -9.14 -14.34 -15.34
N ALA A 15 -8.44 -13.35 -15.91
CA ALA A 15 -7.00 -13.44 -16.17
C ALA A 15 -6.21 -13.66 -14.88
N ALA A 16 -6.51 -12.90 -13.82
CA ALA A 16 -5.87 -13.08 -12.53
C ALA A 16 -6.10 -14.49 -11.96
N ARG A 17 -7.33 -15.00 -12.00
CA ARG A 17 -7.65 -16.36 -11.57
C ARG A 17 -6.91 -17.42 -12.38
N ALA A 18 -6.80 -17.23 -13.68
CA ALA A 18 -6.05 -18.17 -14.54
C ALA A 18 -4.57 -18.20 -14.17
N VAL A 19 -3.92 -17.03 -13.99
CA VAL A 19 -2.50 -16.93 -13.61
C VAL A 19 -2.26 -17.50 -12.21
N LEU A 20 -3.16 -17.25 -11.27
CA LEU A 20 -3.05 -17.68 -9.87
C LEU A 20 -3.53 -19.12 -9.65
N SER A 21 -4.17 -19.73 -10.64
CA SER A 21 -4.60 -21.13 -10.59
C SER A 21 -3.39 -22.05 -10.38
N GLY A 22 -3.50 -22.94 -9.39
CA GLY A 22 -2.44 -23.87 -9.04
C GLY A 22 -1.28 -23.26 -8.24
N VAL A 23 -1.31 -21.95 -7.93
CA VAL A 23 -0.42 -21.35 -6.93
C VAL A 23 -0.88 -21.84 -5.55
N ALA A 24 -0.01 -22.58 -4.87
CA ALA A 24 -0.27 -22.94 -3.48
C ALA A 24 -0.13 -21.68 -2.60
N PRO A 25 -0.90 -21.58 -1.50
CA PRO A 25 -0.64 -20.55 -0.51
C PRO A 25 0.84 -20.59 -0.11
N ASP A 26 1.40 -19.40 0.04
CA ASP A 26 2.81 -19.19 0.37
C ASP A 26 3.38 -20.27 1.30
N ALA A 27 4.53 -20.83 0.92
CA ALA A 27 5.17 -21.90 1.64
C ALA A 27 6.10 -21.45 2.79
N VAL A 28 6.43 -20.16 2.85
CA VAL A 28 7.28 -19.60 3.91
C VAL A 28 6.46 -19.53 5.21
N PRO A 29 6.83 -20.25 6.27
CA PRO A 29 6.13 -20.20 7.54
C PRO A 29 6.28 -18.83 8.20
N SER A 30 5.40 -18.52 9.16
CA SER A 30 5.55 -17.31 9.97
C SER A 30 6.87 -17.35 10.74
N PRO A 31 7.67 -16.26 10.77
CA PRO A 31 8.88 -16.17 11.59
C PRO A 31 8.63 -16.34 13.10
N ALA A 32 7.40 -16.12 13.54
CA ALA A 32 6.99 -16.38 14.93
C ALA A 32 6.96 -17.88 15.27
N LEU A 33 6.74 -18.76 14.29
CA LEU A 33 6.70 -20.20 14.46
C LEU A 33 8.05 -20.85 14.08
N VAL A 34 8.71 -20.33 13.05
CA VAL A 34 10.01 -20.80 12.58
C VAL A 34 10.96 -19.61 12.55
N PRO A 35 11.81 -19.44 13.57
CA PRO A 35 12.75 -18.31 13.63
C PRO A 35 13.61 -18.22 12.37
N GLY A 36 13.71 -17.02 11.79
CA GLY A 36 14.48 -16.76 10.56
C GLY A 36 13.78 -17.17 9.27
N ALA A 37 12.53 -17.60 9.31
CA ALA A 37 11.74 -17.89 8.11
C ALA A 37 11.31 -16.59 7.41
N VAL A 38 12.19 -16.07 6.55
CA VAL A 38 11.95 -14.89 5.72
C VAL A 38 12.15 -15.29 4.26
N ALA A 39 11.32 -14.74 3.37
CA ALA A 39 11.48 -14.98 1.94
C ALA A 39 12.83 -14.39 1.46
N GLU A 40 13.55 -15.13 0.60
CA GLU A 40 14.81 -14.66 0.03
C GLU A 40 14.59 -13.65 -1.10
N ASP A 41 13.49 -13.80 -1.85
CA ASP A 41 13.10 -12.92 -2.96
C ASP A 41 11.56 -12.97 -3.17
N ILE A 42 11.07 -12.15 -4.10
CA ILE A 42 9.72 -12.26 -4.63
C ILE A 42 9.56 -13.55 -5.46
N ASP A 43 8.33 -14.00 -5.66
CA ASP A 43 8.04 -15.11 -6.61
C ASP A 43 8.25 -14.62 -8.05
N ARG A 44 9.50 -14.67 -8.53
CA ARG A 44 9.88 -14.23 -9.89
C ARG A 44 9.12 -14.98 -11.00
N PRO A 45 8.91 -16.31 -10.90
CA PRO A 45 8.08 -17.03 -11.87
C PRO A 45 6.64 -16.51 -11.92
N LEU A 46 6.01 -16.27 -10.78
CA LEU A 46 4.66 -15.72 -10.72
C LEU A 46 4.63 -14.27 -11.25
N TRP A 47 5.63 -13.46 -10.88
CA TRP A 47 5.77 -12.10 -11.38
C TRP A 47 5.82 -12.05 -12.90
N SER A 48 6.61 -12.93 -13.52
CA SER A 48 6.70 -13.04 -14.98
C SER A 48 5.38 -13.47 -15.63
N ARG A 49 4.60 -14.36 -14.98
CA ARG A 49 3.27 -14.75 -15.46
C ARG A 49 2.26 -13.62 -15.38
N LEU A 50 2.30 -12.83 -14.30
CA LEU A 50 1.45 -11.63 -14.14
C LEU A 50 1.75 -10.60 -15.23
N ALA A 51 3.04 -10.37 -15.53
CA ALA A 51 3.47 -9.49 -16.63
C ALA A 51 2.98 -10.00 -17.99
N ALA A 52 3.16 -11.30 -18.28
CA ALA A 52 2.74 -11.92 -19.55
C ALA A 52 1.20 -11.92 -19.75
N ALA A 53 0.43 -11.76 -18.68
CA ALA A 53 -1.02 -11.62 -18.70
C ALA A 53 -1.48 -10.15 -18.63
N ASP A 54 -0.59 -9.20 -18.85
CA ASP A 54 -0.82 -7.74 -18.82
C ASP A 54 -1.40 -7.21 -17.48
N LEU A 55 -1.28 -7.99 -16.39
CA LEU A 55 -1.81 -7.61 -15.08
C LEU A 55 -0.97 -6.55 -14.37
N LEU A 56 0.30 -6.37 -14.76
CA LEU A 56 1.16 -5.30 -14.25
C LEU A 56 0.96 -3.99 -15.01
N SER A 57 0.51 -4.06 -16.26
CA SER A 57 0.22 -2.89 -17.09
C SER A 57 -1.25 -2.46 -17.05
N LEU A 58 -2.09 -3.18 -16.30
CA LEU A 58 -3.54 -3.03 -16.25
C LEU A 58 -4.02 -1.58 -16.14
N THR A 59 -3.37 -0.80 -15.26
CA THR A 59 -3.74 0.58 -14.94
C THR A 59 -2.92 1.62 -15.70
N LEU A 60 -1.94 1.19 -16.49
CA LEU A 60 -1.18 2.10 -17.35
C LEU A 60 -2.02 2.52 -18.55
N ALA A 61 -1.85 3.75 -18.99
CA ALA A 61 -2.52 4.27 -20.16
C ALA A 61 -2.11 3.51 -21.44
N PRO A 62 -2.99 3.44 -22.46
CA PRO A 62 -2.71 2.71 -23.69
C PRO A 62 -1.42 3.16 -24.40
N GLU A 63 -1.12 4.44 -24.40
CA GLU A 63 0.12 5.02 -24.95
C GLU A 63 1.39 4.58 -24.21
N ARG A 64 1.25 3.98 -23.04
CA ARG A 64 2.31 3.40 -22.20
C ARG A 64 2.27 1.86 -22.20
N GLY A 65 1.46 1.28 -23.09
CA GLY A 65 1.33 -0.17 -23.25
C GLY A 65 0.42 -0.83 -22.23
N GLY A 66 -0.48 -0.10 -21.60
CA GLY A 66 -1.43 -0.63 -20.63
C GLY A 66 -2.87 -0.71 -21.15
N ALA A 67 -3.78 -1.21 -20.30
CA ALA A 67 -5.21 -1.30 -20.62
C ALA A 67 -6.00 -0.04 -20.23
N GLY A 68 -5.41 0.89 -19.49
CA GLY A 68 -6.08 2.11 -19.04
C GLY A 68 -7.22 1.87 -18.03
N LEU A 69 -7.22 0.73 -17.35
CA LEU A 69 -8.23 0.43 -16.34
C LEU A 69 -7.97 1.20 -15.04
N ASP A 70 -8.96 1.18 -14.17
CA ASP A 70 -8.98 1.97 -12.95
C ASP A 70 -8.49 1.21 -11.70
N LEU A 71 -8.54 1.90 -10.54
CA LEU A 71 -8.22 1.30 -9.25
C LEU A 71 -9.13 0.13 -8.89
N ILE A 72 -10.39 0.12 -9.35
CA ILE A 72 -11.33 -0.98 -9.09
C ILE A 72 -10.80 -2.27 -9.72
N ALA A 73 -10.32 -2.19 -10.97
CA ALA A 73 -9.73 -3.34 -11.65
C ALA A 73 -8.48 -3.87 -10.90
N LEU A 74 -7.61 -2.96 -10.43
CA LEU A 74 -6.46 -3.35 -9.62
C LEU A 74 -6.90 -4.02 -8.31
N CYS A 75 -7.87 -3.47 -7.60
CA CYS A 75 -8.40 -4.05 -6.35
C CYS A 75 -8.98 -5.46 -6.58
N LEU A 76 -9.64 -5.69 -7.70
CA LEU A 76 -10.15 -7.01 -8.05
C LEU A 76 -9.02 -8.03 -8.24
N VAL A 77 -7.94 -7.65 -8.91
CA VAL A 77 -6.74 -8.51 -9.10
C VAL A 77 -6.03 -8.75 -7.75
N LEU A 78 -5.88 -7.72 -6.93
CA LEU A 78 -5.29 -7.84 -5.59
C LEU A 78 -6.11 -8.78 -4.68
N ARG A 79 -7.43 -8.70 -4.73
CA ARG A 79 -8.33 -9.63 -4.03
C ARG A 79 -8.04 -11.09 -4.40
N GLU A 80 -7.85 -11.38 -5.68
CA GLU A 80 -7.51 -12.75 -6.13
C GLU A 80 -6.11 -13.16 -5.70
N SER A 81 -5.11 -12.27 -5.75
CA SER A 81 -3.73 -12.55 -5.34
C SER A 81 -3.61 -12.90 -3.85
N ALA A 82 -4.40 -12.23 -3.01
CA ALA A 82 -4.42 -12.48 -1.57
C ALA A 82 -5.02 -13.84 -1.20
N LYS A 83 -5.88 -14.42 -2.04
CA LYS A 83 -6.45 -15.75 -1.81
C LYS A 83 -5.41 -16.87 -1.78
N VAL A 84 -4.27 -16.64 -2.40
CA VAL A 84 -3.16 -17.59 -2.46
C VAL A 84 -1.90 -17.06 -1.76
N LEU A 85 -1.99 -15.95 -1.04
CA LEU A 85 -0.84 -15.29 -0.39
C LEU A 85 0.33 -15.09 -1.37
N ALA A 86 0.04 -14.51 -2.54
CA ALA A 86 1.02 -14.33 -3.61
C ALA A 86 2.14 -13.38 -3.17
N ARG A 87 3.40 -13.86 -3.13
CA ARG A 87 4.59 -13.07 -2.77
C ARG A 87 5.11 -12.26 -3.93
N VAL A 88 4.35 -11.27 -4.34
CA VAL A 88 4.69 -10.37 -5.44
C VAL A 88 4.36 -8.91 -5.08
N PRO A 89 5.19 -7.94 -5.48
CA PRO A 89 5.02 -6.51 -5.17
C PRO A 89 3.93 -5.85 -6.03
N LEU A 90 2.79 -6.53 -6.23
CA LEU A 90 1.77 -6.10 -7.18
C LEU A 90 1.14 -4.77 -6.77
N LEU A 91 0.72 -4.64 -5.50
CA LEU A 91 0.11 -3.42 -4.98
C LEU A 91 1.06 -2.24 -5.09
N ASP A 92 2.25 -2.37 -4.51
CA ASP A 92 3.20 -1.26 -4.42
C ASP A 92 3.64 -0.80 -5.80
N THR A 93 3.99 -1.74 -6.69
CA THR A 93 4.43 -1.43 -8.05
C THR A 93 3.34 -0.73 -8.85
N CYS A 94 2.10 -1.23 -8.83
CA CYS A 94 1.00 -0.61 -9.58
C CYS A 94 0.61 0.75 -8.98
N ALA A 95 0.53 0.90 -7.65
CA ALA A 95 0.18 2.16 -7.01
C ALA A 95 1.21 3.27 -7.29
N VAL A 96 2.51 2.96 -7.21
CA VAL A 96 3.57 3.90 -7.58
C VAL A 96 3.48 4.24 -9.06
N ALA A 97 3.32 3.25 -9.95
CA ALA A 97 3.20 3.49 -11.39
C ALA A 97 1.99 4.39 -11.74
N MET A 98 0.81 4.16 -11.13
CA MET A 98 -0.35 5.03 -11.27
C MET A 98 -0.06 6.47 -10.80
N THR A 99 0.68 6.61 -9.70
CA THR A 99 1.05 7.92 -9.16
C THR A 99 2.01 8.66 -10.09
N LEU A 100 3.00 7.97 -10.62
CA LEU A 100 3.93 8.53 -11.60
C LEU A 100 3.20 8.97 -12.87
N GLN A 101 2.32 8.12 -13.39
CA GLN A 101 1.52 8.45 -14.58
C GLN A 101 0.68 9.71 -14.39
N ARG A 102 0.14 9.93 -13.18
CA ARG A 102 -0.73 11.06 -12.88
C ARG A 102 0.02 12.36 -12.58
N TYR A 103 1.16 12.29 -11.89
CA TYR A 103 1.78 13.46 -11.27
C TYR A 103 3.21 13.77 -11.75
N ALA A 104 3.92 12.80 -12.34
CA ALA A 104 5.32 13.04 -12.72
C ALA A 104 5.49 13.86 -14.01
N GLY A 105 4.42 14.05 -14.81
CA GLY A 105 4.46 14.78 -16.07
C GLY A 105 5.36 14.08 -17.11
N GLU A 106 5.78 14.81 -18.12
CA GLU A 106 6.78 14.37 -19.08
C GLU A 106 8.17 14.43 -18.44
N GLY A 107 8.90 13.33 -18.42
CA GLY A 107 10.20 13.27 -17.75
C GLY A 107 10.78 11.86 -17.68
N PRO A 108 11.83 11.66 -16.87
CA PRO A 108 12.58 10.40 -16.82
C PRO A 108 11.71 9.18 -16.44
N PHE A 109 10.59 9.41 -15.72
CA PHE A 109 9.70 8.34 -15.31
C PHE A 109 8.76 7.86 -16.40
N THR A 110 8.52 8.66 -17.44
CA THR A 110 7.69 8.28 -18.57
C THR A 110 8.21 7.00 -19.24
N GLU A 111 9.55 6.87 -19.35
CA GLU A 111 10.19 5.71 -19.95
C GLU A 111 10.21 4.47 -19.04
N LEU A 112 10.05 4.64 -17.73
CA LEU A 112 10.01 3.53 -16.79
C LEU A 112 8.68 2.77 -16.85
N LEU A 113 7.56 3.45 -17.09
CA LEU A 113 6.22 2.85 -16.99
C LEU A 113 6.01 1.65 -17.92
N PRO A 114 6.41 1.68 -19.22
CA PRO A 114 6.32 0.49 -20.06
C PRO A 114 7.19 -0.68 -19.55
N ARG A 115 8.33 -0.40 -18.94
CA ARG A 115 9.20 -1.43 -18.34
C ARG A 115 8.57 -2.05 -17.10
N VAL A 116 7.89 -1.24 -16.29
CA VAL A 116 7.09 -1.73 -15.15
C VAL A 116 5.99 -2.67 -15.64
N GLY A 117 5.23 -2.27 -16.66
CA GLY A 117 4.17 -3.10 -17.23
C GLY A 117 4.66 -4.47 -17.75
N ARG A 118 5.90 -4.53 -18.28
CA ARG A 118 6.54 -5.78 -18.68
C ARG A 118 7.20 -6.56 -17.53
N GLY A 119 7.09 -6.08 -16.29
CA GLY A 119 7.68 -6.73 -15.11
C GLY A 119 9.21 -6.64 -15.03
N GLU A 120 9.85 -5.79 -15.83
CA GLU A 120 11.29 -5.57 -15.84
C GLU A 120 11.77 -4.75 -14.65
N LEU A 121 10.88 -3.97 -14.04
CA LEU A 121 11.15 -3.11 -12.89
C LEU A 121 10.13 -3.36 -11.78
N VAL A 122 10.63 -3.36 -10.57
CA VAL A 122 9.85 -3.43 -9.32
C VAL A 122 9.89 -2.07 -8.64
N LEU A 123 8.71 -1.54 -8.35
CA LEU A 123 8.56 -0.29 -7.60
C LEU A 123 7.97 -0.57 -6.22
N THR A 124 8.40 0.20 -5.22
CA THR A 124 7.81 0.17 -3.88
C THR A 124 7.69 1.57 -3.28
N ALA A 125 7.04 1.68 -2.13
CA ALA A 125 6.87 2.94 -1.43
C ALA A 125 7.19 2.84 0.07
N GLY A 126 7.92 3.82 0.59
CA GLY A 126 8.14 4.02 2.02
C GLY A 126 6.97 4.82 2.61
N ALA A 127 5.87 4.16 2.97
CA ALA A 127 4.62 4.80 3.34
C ALA A 127 4.25 4.70 4.82
N ASN A 128 5.10 4.11 5.66
CA ASN A 128 4.79 3.81 7.07
C ASN A 128 5.54 4.68 8.10
N GLY A 129 6.18 5.75 7.65
CA GLY A 129 6.93 6.65 8.53
C GLY A 129 8.18 6.01 9.14
N ARG A 130 8.73 6.67 10.15
CA ARG A 130 9.96 6.23 10.84
C ARG A 130 9.73 5.01 11.72
N THR A 131 8.56 4.94 12.37
CA THR A 131 8.21 3.86 13.29
C THR A 131 7.63 2.63 12.59
N GLY A 132 7.26 2.75 11.32
CA GLY A 132 6.56 1.72 10.57
C GLY A 132 5.04 1.64 10.82
N HIS A 133 4.48 2.62 11.56
CA HIS A 133 3.07 2.63 11.96
C HIS A 133 2.36 3.95 11.71
N GLU A 134 3.07 4.97 11.24
CA GLU A 134 2.57 6.34 11.10
C GLU A 134 2.60 6.82 9.65
N PRO A 135 1.65 6.42 8.81
CA PRO A 135 1.64 6.78 7.38
C PRO A 135 1.49 8.29 7.15
N ALA A 136 1.02 9.04 8.14
CA ALA A 136 0.97 10.51 8.06
C ALA A 136 2.34 11.16 8.30
N GLU A 137 3.31 10.45 8.92
CA GLU A 137 4.62 10.98 9.20
C GLU A 137 5.47 11.10 7.93
N ARG A 138 5.98 12.29 7.66
CA ARG A 138 6.96 12.54 6.61
C ARG A 138 8.36 12.51 7.22
N ALA A 139 8.86 11.32 7.43
CA ALA A 139 10.10 11.05 8.16
C ALA A 139 11.37 11.43 7.39
N VAL A 140 11.23 11.83 6.12
CA VAL A 140 12.33 12.28 5.25
C VAL A 140 12.20 13.78 5.01
N THR A 141 13.34 14.46 5.06
CA THR A 141 13.46 15.89 4.73
C THR A 141 14.10 16.04 3.36
N ALA A 142 13.50 16.87 2.50
CA ALA A 142 14.05 17.30 1.24
C ALA A 142 14.53 18.75 1.35
N ARG A 143 15.81 18.99 1.15
CA ARG A 143 16.41 20.35 1.12
C ARG A 143 17.00 20.63 -0.25
N ARG A 144 16.94 21.86 -0.70
CA ARG A 144 17.60 22.24 -1.94
C ARG A 144 19.12 22.21 -1.75
N ASP A 145 19.80 21.75 -2.78
CA ASP A 145 21.27 21.78 -2.82
C ASP A 145 21.73 23.20 -3.23
N ASP A 146 21.92 24.06 -2.23
CA ASP A 146 22.37 25.44 -2.41
C ASP A 146 23.92 25.53 -2.42
N GLY A 147 24.62 24.48 -2.85
CA GLY A 147 26.09 24.47 -2.95
C GLY A 147 26.63 25.64 -3.78
N PRO A 148 27.90 26.04 -3.60
CA PRO A 148 28.50 27.18 -4.32
C PRO A 148 28.55 26.98 -5.84
N ASP A 149 28.42 25.74 -6.30
CA ASP A 149 28.34 25.37 -7.72
C ASP A 149 26.90 25.02 -8.16
N ALA A 150 25.88 25.32 -7.33
CA ALA A 150 24.49 25.04 -7.70
C ALA A 150 24.12 25.90 -8.93
N PRO A 151 23.63 25.28 -10.02
CA PRO A 151 23.17 26.07 -11.17
C PRO A 151 21.98 26.92 -10.73
N GLY A 152 22.14 28.23 -10.64
CA GLY A 152 21.12 29.19 -10.20
C GLY A 152 21.54 30.16 -9.13
N ALA A 153 22.85 30.38 -8.90
CA ALA A 153 23.32 31.51 -8.09
C ALA A 153 22.70 32.83 -8.61
N PRO A 154 22.37 33.82 -7.75
CA PRO A 154 21.65 35.03 -8.14
C PRO A 154 22.41 35.77 -9.25
N GLY A 155 21.87 35.78 -10.47
CA GLY A 155 22.48 36.48 -11.61
C GLY A 155 22.07 35.97 -12.98
N ASP A 156 21.63 34.73 -13.11
CA ASP A 156 21.24 34.15 -14.38
C ASP A 156 19.76 33.72 -14.31
N GLY A 157 18.89 34.38 -15.09
CA GLY A 157 17.41 34.16 -15.13
C GLY A 157 16.99 32.78 -15.64
N ARG A 158 17.86 31.76 -15.56
CA ARG A 158 17.57 30.37 -15.82
C ARG A 158 16.92 29.75 -14.56
N ARG A 159 15.75 29.12 -14.72
CA ARG A 159 15.12 28.31 -13.68
C ARG A 159 16.16 27.31 -13.16
N SER A 160 16.42 27.36 -11.85
CA SER A 160 17.47 26.57 -11.22
C SER A 160 17.21 25.07 -11.48
N ASN A 161 18.16 24.42 -12.09
CA ASN A 161 18.27 22.97 -12.24
C ASN A 161 18.75 22.36 -10.90
N ALA A 162 18.27 22.93 -9.77
CA ALA A 162 18.77 22.60 -8.46
C ALA A 162 18.39 21.16 -8.09
N ALA A 163 19.38 20.36 -7.77
CA ALA A 163 19.19 19.06 -7.15
C ALA A 163 18.59 19.21 -5.74
N TRP A 164 17.92 18.19 -5.29
CA TRP A 164 17.46 18.08 -3.91
C TRP A 164 18.32 17.06 -3.18
N VAL A 165 18.47 17.26 -1.89
CA VAL A 165 19.16 16.34 -0.98
C VAL A 165 18.16 15.81 0.03
N LEU A 166 18.12 14.48 0.14
CA LEU A 166 17.19 13.78 1.02
C LEU A 166 17.94 13.19 2.21
N ASP A 167 17.40 13.42 3.40
CA ASP A 167 17.89 12.86 4.65
C ASP A 167 16.73 12.32 5.48
N GLY A 168 16.84 11.10 5.99
CA GLY A 168 15.82 10.51 6.85
C GLY A 168 15.75 9.00 6.80
N VAL A 169 14.67 8.45 7.36
CA VAL A 169 14.45 7.00 7.48
C VAL A 169 13.00 6.68 7.21
N GLN A 170 12.75 5.60 6.47
CA GLN A 170 11.45 4.98 6.31
C GLN A 170 11.52 3.53 6.77
N SER A 171 10.69 3.15 7.71
CA SER A 171 10.60 1.77 8.22
C SER A 171 9.45 1.00 7.59
N ALA A 172 9.51 -0.30 7.71
CA ALA A 172 8.51 -1.24 7.19
C ALA A 172 8.17 -0.97 5.71
N VAL A 173 9.21 -0.74 4.90
CA VAL A 173 9.06 -0.57 3.45
C VAL A 173 8.94 -1.96 2.83
N PRO A 174 7.78 -2.30 2.23
CA PRO A 174 7.59 -3.62 1.64
C PRO A 174 8.50 -3.79 0.42
N TRP A 175 9.03 -5.00 0.23
CA TRP A 175 9.85 -5.37 -0.92
C TRP A 175 11.12 -4.52 -1.14
N ALA A 176 11.58 -3.80 -0.12
CA ALA A 176 12.68 -2.84 -0.25
C ALA A 176 13.96 -3.46 -0.83
N GLN A 177 14.25 -4.74 -0.52
CA GLN A 177 15.42 -5.46 -1.01
C GLN A 177 15.29 -5.85 -2.49
N ALA A 178 14.07 -6.09 -2.96
CA ALA A 178 13.77 -6.54 -4.33
C ALA A 178 13.43 -5.39 -5.29
N ALA A 179 13.12 -4.19 -4.76
CA ALA A 179 12.72 -3.05 -5.55
C ALA A 179 13.90 -2.42 -6.32
N ASP A 180 13.63 -1.94 -7.53
CA ASP A 180 14.56 -1.11 -8.31
C ASP A 180 14.45 0.36 -7.91
N TRP A 181 13.22 0.82 -7.64
CA TRP A 181 12.92 2.19 -7.24
C TRP A 181 11.99 2.22 -6.03
N ILE A 182 12.24 3.20 -5.16
CA ILE A 182 11.49 3.42 -3.92
C ILE A 182 10.90 4.82 -3.94
N ALA A 183 9.59 4.92 -3.90
CA ALA A 183 8.88 6.18 -3.72
C ALA A 183 8.90 6.56 -2.24
N VAL A 184 9.41 7.75 -1.93
CA VAL A 184 9.63 8.22 -0.55
C VAL A 184 8.92 9.54 -0.34
N PRO A 185 7.91 9.63 0.55
CA PRO A 185 7.33 10.90 0.95
C PRO A 185 8.33 11.70 1.78
N ALA A 186 8.49 12.96 1.39
CA ALA A 186 9.40 13.86 2.09
C ALA A 186 8.71 15.19 2.39
N ARG A 187 9.28 15.92 3.34
CA ARG A 187 8.92 17.30 3.68
C ARG A 187 10.01 18.23 3.20
N THR A 188 9.66 19.25 2.41
CA THR A 188 10.62 20.29 2.05
C THR A 188 11.08 21.03 3.31
N ALA A 189 12.39 21.22 3.47
CA ALA A 189 12.89 22.12 4.50
C ALA A 189 12.37 23.55 4.21
N PRO A 190 11.98 24.34 5.23
CA PRO A 190 11.68 25.73 5.03
C PRO A 190 12.91 26.39 4.42
N ALA A 191 12.70 27.29 3.45
CA ALA A 191 13.78 28.09 2.93
C ALA A 191 14.49 28.76 4.12
N ARG A 192 15.83 28.66 4.17
CA ARG A 192 16.62 29.25 5.25
C ARG A 192 16.21 30.72 5.35
N ALA A 193 15.56 31.09 6.45
CA ALA A 193 15.20 32.50 6.68
C ALA A 193 16.49 33.31 6.59
N VAL A 194 16.64 34.12 5.57
CA VAL A 194 17.67 35.15 5.54
C VAL A 194 17.40 36.00 6.77
N PRO A 195 18.38 36.19 7.69
CA PRO A 195 18.17 37.05 8.87
C PRO A 195 17.69 38.40 8.37
N ALA A 196 16.46 38.78 8.71
CA ALA A 196 15.96 40.11 8.40
C ALA A 196 16.92 41.14 9.03
N PRO A 197 17.28 42.22 8.34
CA PRO A 197 18.04 43.30 8.94
C PRO A 197 17.29 43.78 10.18
N GLN A 198 18.00 43.88 11.29
CA GLN A 198 17.46 44.29 12.58
C GLN A 198 16.84 45.68 12.45
N GLY A 199 15.52 45.75 12.55
CA GLY A 199 14.80 47.00 12.62
C GLY A 199 13.50 47.01 11.85
N GLU A 200 12.49 46.25 12.29
CA GLU A 200 11.09 46.61 12.22
C GLU A 200 10.26 45.54 12.95
N ALA A 201 9.87 45.86 14.17
CA ALA A 201 8.89 45.12 14.94
C ALA A 201 7.50 45.44 14.39
N GLY A 202 6.84 44.44 13.79
CA GLY A 202 5.41 44.59 13.50
C GLY A 202 4.93 43.90 12.26
N ALA A 203 4.77 42.57 12.31
CA ALA A 203 3.65 41.90 11.62
C ALA A 203 3.59 40.44 12.17
N LYS A 204 2.60 40.17 12.99
CA LYS A 204 2.20 38.80 13.35
C LYS A 204 1.57 38.18 12.10
N GLY A 205 2.38 37.58 11.26
CA GLY A 205 1.94 36.63 10.20
C GLY A 205 2.12 35.24 10.75
N GLY A 206 1.08 34.67 11.32
CA GLY A 206 1.05 33.27 11.74
C GLY A 206 1.01 32.37 10.51
N GLY A 207 2.19 31.97 10.02
CA GLY A 207 2.40 30.85 9.13
C GLY A 207 3.44 29.96 9.79
N SER A 208 3.02 28.92 10.48
CA SER A 208 3.90 27.85 10.93
C SER A 208 4.60 27.30 9.68
N GLY A 209 5.92 27.39 9.62
CA GLY A 209 6.75 26.94 8.48
C GLY A 209 6.79 25.42 8.33
N GLU A 210 5.64 24.79 8.22
CA GLU A 210 5.56 23.39 7.83
C GLU A 210 5.95 23.27 6.36
N GLY A 211 7.03 22.54 6.10
CA GLY A 211 7.48 22.26 4.75
C GLY A 211 6.41 21.51 3.95
N ARG A 212 6.34 21.80 2.64
CA ARG A 212 5.39 21.17 1.73
C ARG A 212 5.68 19.67 1.57
N ALA A 213 4.62 18.85 1.45
CA ALA A 213 4.72 17.45 1.06
C ALA A 213 5.21 17.32 -0.38
N VAL A 214 6.17 16.44 -0.61
CA VAL A 214 6.70 16.06 -1.92
C VAL A 214 6.92 14.56 -1.95
N LEU A 215 6.97 13.98 -3.13
CA LEU A 215 7.25 12.57 -3.33
C LEU A 215 8.54 12.42 -4.14
N ALA A 216 9.57 11.84 -3.54
CA ALA A 216 10.83 11.55 -4.21
C ALA A 216 10.85 10.11 -4.71
N LEU A 217 11.47 9.87 -5.87
CA LEU A 217 11.83 8.55 -6.34
C LEU A 217 13.34 8.37 -6.23
N VAL A 218 13.76 7.34 -5.50
CA VAL A 218 15.17 6.99 -5.34
C VAL A 218 15.42 5.58 -5.82
N ARG A 219 16.58 5.34 -6.42
CA ARG A 219 17.00 3.98 -6.76
C ARG A 219 17.53 3.30 -5.49
N ARG A 220 17.24 2.01 -5.36
CA ARG A 220 17.72 1.23 -4.22
C ARG A 220 19.25 1.20 -4.11
N ASP A 221 19.96 1.21 -5.26
CA ASP A 221 21.42 1.17 -5.36
C ASP A 221 22.07 2.57 -5.45
N GLN A 222 21.30 3.65 -5.25
CA GLN A 222 21.81 5.02 -5.31
C GLN A 222 22.72 5.32 -4.13
N GLU A 223 23.74 6.13 -4.36
CA GLU A 223 24.65 6.59 -3.30
C GLU A 223 23.87 7.28 -2.17
N GLY A 224 24.16 6.91 -0.92
CA GLY A 224 23.47 7.40 0.26
C GLY A 224 22.20 6.62 0.62
N VAL A 225 21.73 5.68 -0.21
CA VAL A 225 20.62 4.79 0.11
C VAL A 225 21.15 3.51 0.74
N THR A 226 20.63 3.17 1.90
CA THR A 226 20.89 1.87 2.54
C THR A 226 19.58 1.20 2.93
N VAL A 227 19.53 -0.12 2.75
CA VAL A 227 18.36 -0.93 3.09
C VAL A 227 18.80 -1.98 4.11
N ALA A 228 18.23 -1.93 5.31
CA ALA A 228 18.40 -2.95 6.34
C ALA A 228 17.16 -3.85 6.38
N GLU A 229 17.38 -5.15 6.48
CA GLU A 229 16.28 -6.12 6.57
C GLU A 229 15.45 -5.90 7.85
N GLN A 230 14.13 -5.99 7.68
CA GLN A 230 13.17 -6.04 8.78
C GLN A 230 12.29 -7.28 8.62
N VAL A 231 11.98 -7.92 9.74
CA VAL A 231 11.17 -9.14 9.77
C VAL A 231 9.72 -8.79 10.09
N SER A 232 8.81 -9.14 9.19
CA SER A 232 7.38 -9.03 9.40
C SER A 232 6.77 -10.34 9.94
N THR A 233 5.52 -10.28 10.39
CA THR A 233 4.80 -11.49 10.84
C THR A 233 4.59 -12.49 9.70
N SER A 234 4.46 -12.01 8.47
CA SER A 234 4.25 -12.83 7.26
C SER A 234 5.53 -13.46 6.72
N GLY A 235 6.71 -12.98 7.16
CA GLY A 235 7.98 -13.35 6.55
C GLY A 235 8.21 -12.77 5.15
N GLU A 236 7.44 -11.76 4.75
CA GLU A 236 7.70 -10.99 3.53
C GLU A 236 8.95 -10.12 3.68
N LEU A 237 9.51 -9.73 2.53
CA LEU A 237 10.65 -8.83 2.44
C LEU A 237 10.25 -7.41 2.84
N PHE A 238 10.63 -7.01 4.04
CA PHE A 238 10.50 -5.64 4.52
C PHE A 238 11.87 -5.06 4.83
N GLY A 239 12.00 -3.74 4.70
CA GLY A 239 13.26 -3.08 5.02
C GLY A 239 13.09 -1.72 5.67
N GLU A 240 14.08 -1.34 6.47
CA GLU A 240 14.33 0.05 6.81
C GLU A 240 15.17 0.67 5.70
N VAL A 241 14.63 1.71 5.08
CA VAL A 241 15.31 2.51 4.05
C VAL A 241 15.83 3.79 4.70
N ARG A 242 17.15 3.92 4.74
CA ARG A 242 17.85 5.10 5.25
C ARG A 242 18.41 5.91 4.08
N LEU A 243 18.16 7.21 4.12
CA LEU A 243 18.67 8.18 3.17
C LEU A 243 19.65 9.10 3.90
N ASP A 244 20.88 9.16 3.44
CA ASP A 244 21.96 10.00 3.98
C ASP A 244 22.57 10.81 2.85
N GLY A 245 22.15 12.07 2.74
CA GLY A 245 22.60 12.96 1.70
C GLY A 245 22.25 12.54 0.27
N VAL A 246 21.17 11.78 0.08
CA VAL A 246 20.79 11.26 -1.24
C VAL A 246 20.39 12.39 -2.17
N ARG A 247 21.09 12.51 -3.31
CA ARG A 247 20.83 13.55 -4.29
C ARG A 247 19.83 13.07 -5.34
N VAL A 248 18.75 13.84 -5.52
CA VAL A 248 17.74 13.61 -6.57
C VAL A 248 17.72 14.80 -7.52
N GLY A 249 17.64 14.47 -8.80
CA GLY A 249 17.66 15.47 -9.87
C GLY A 249 16.28 16.11 -10.12
N PRO A 250 16.25 17.10 -11.02
CA PRO A 250 15.01 17.64 -11.51
C PRO A 250 14.17 16.55 -12.19
N GLY A 251 12.91 16.40 -11.76
CA GLY A 251 12.01 15.37 -12.25
C GLY A 251 12.02 14.07 -11.44
N GLU A 252 12.99 13.86 -10.55
CA GLU A 252 12.99 12.75 -9.59
C GLU A 252 12.25 13.11 -8.28
N LEU A 253 11.84 14.38 -8.13
CA LEU A 253 11.00 14.89 -7.06
C LEU A 253 9.69 15.39 -7.62
N ILE A 254 8.59 14.78 -7.24
CA ILE A 254 7.24 15.19 -7.61
C ILE A 254 6.78 16.23 -6.59
N GLU A 255 6.74 17.48 -7.01
CA GLU A 255 6.32 18.61 -6.18
C GLU A 255 4.81 18.93 -6.31
N ALA A 256 4.09 18.18 -7.15
CA ALA A 256 2.66 18.37 -7.37
C ALA A 256 1.87 18.15 -6.09
N PRO A 257 1.03 19.09 -5.67
CA PRO A 257 0.17 18.92 -4.49
C PRO A 257 -0.74 17.70 -4.62
N GLY A 258 -0.88 16.94 -3.56
CA GLY A 258 -1.74 15.76 -3.52
C GLY A 258 -1.10 14.46 -4.03
N ALA A 259 0.13 14.49 -4.56
CA ALA A 259 0.77 13.28 -5.09
C ALA A 259 1.04 12.23 -4.01
N TRP A 260 1.48 12.65 -2.83
CA TRP A 260 1.69 11.76 -1.69
C TRP A 260 0.36 11.22 -1.14
N GLU A 261 -0.60 12.10 -0.94
CA GLU A 261 -1.93 11.74 -0.44
C GLU A 261 -2.61 10.73 -1.38
N TRP A 262 -2.50 10.94 -2.69
CA TRP A 262 -2.98 10.01 -3.70
C TRP A 262 -2.32 8.64 -3.62
N LEU A 263 -0.98 8.58 -3.56
CA LEU A 263 -0.25 7.32 -3.43
C LEU A 263 -0.65 6.57 -2.15
N ARG A 264 -0.73 7.28 -1.03
CA ARG A 264 -1.16 6.71 0.25
C ARG A 264 -2.56 6.12 0.17
N ASP A 265 -3.50 6.83 -0.45
CA ASP A 265 -4.88 6.39 -0.61
C ASP A 265 -4.96 5.15 -1.51
N LEU A 266 -4.19 5.08 -2.62
CA LEU A 266 -4.09 3.90 -3.47
C LEU A 266 -3.57 2.68 -2.69
N LEU A 267 -2.49 2.84 -1.95
CA LEU A 267 -1.90 1.79 -1.13
C LEU A 267 -2.88 1.31 -0.05
N THR A 268 -3.58 2.23 0.60
CA THR A 268 -4.55 1.91 1.66
C THR A 268 -5.73 1.11 1.08
N VAL A 269 -6.31 1.56 -0.02
CA VAL A 269 -7.45 0.85 -0.66
C VAL A 269 -7.01 -0.50 -1.22
N GLY A 270 -5.82 -0.58 -1.83
CA GLY A 270 -5.26 -1.85 -2.27
C GLY A 270 -5.02 -2.83 -1.11
N THR A 271 -4.57 -2.34 0.05
CA THR A 271 -4.44 -3.14 1.28
C THR A 271 -5.81 -3.66 1.76
N CYS A 272 -6.88 -2.87 1.63
CA CYS A 272 -8.25 -3.33 1.93
C CYS A 272 -8.68 -4.46 0.98
N ALA A 273 -8.30 -4.41 -0.29
CA ALA A 273 -8.58 -5.47 -1.25
C ALA A 273 -7.85 -6.78 -0.91
N LEU A 274 -6.57 -6.68 -0.48
CA LEU A 274 -5.81 -7.83 0.01
C LEU A 274 -6.47 -8.44 1.26
N ALA A 275 -6.90 -7.61 2.22
CA ALA A 275 -7.60 -8.05 3.43
C ALA A 275 -8.89 -8.82 3.09
N LEU A 276 -9.68 -8.33 2.14
CA LEU A 276 -10.91 -8.96 1.70
C LEU A 276 -10.66 -10.34 1.08
N GLY A 277 -9.73 -10.45 0.12
CA GLY A 277 -9.41 -11.71 -0.55
C GLY A 277 -8.88 -12.77 0.41
N LEU A 278 -7.99 -12.36 1.33
CA LEU A 278 -7.49 -13.23 2.40
C LEU A 278 -8.64 -13.71 3.30
N GLY A 279 -9.47 -12.78 3.77
CA GLY A 279 -10.60 -13.10 4.66
C GLY A 279 -11.60 -14.07 4.03
N GLU A 280 -11.91 -13.92 2.75
CA GLU A 280 -12.78 -14.84 2.00
C GLU A 280 -12.23 -16.26 1.97
N THR A 281 -10.92 -16.40 1.71
CA THR A 281 -10.28 -17.71 1.70
C THR A 281 -10.32 -18.34 3.09
N VAL A 282 -10.00 -17.58 4.12
CA VAL A 282 -10.02 -18.08 5.51
C VAL A 282 -11.41 -18.52 5.96
N LEU A 283 -12.46 -17.75 5.63
CA LEU A 283 -13.83 -18.14 5.94
C LEU A 283 -14.25 -19.40 5.15
N SER A 284 -13.86 -19.52 3.89
CA SER A 284 -14.08 -20.71 3.07
C SER A 284 -13.40 -21.96 3.65
N MET A 285 -12.11 -21.84 4.02
CA MET A 285 -11.36 -22.91 4.69
C MET A 285 -12.05 -23.36 5.99
N THR A 286 -12.51 -22.39 6.78
CA THR A 286 -13.19 -22.64 8.06
C THR A 286 -14.52 -23.36 7.84
N SER A 287 -15.31 -22.91 6.87
CA SER A 287 -16.57 -23.57 6.50
C SER A 287 -16.34 -25.02 6.05
N GLN A 288 -15.35 -25.25 5.21
CA GLN A 288 -15.00 -26.60 4.72
C GLN A 288 -14.52 -27.50 5.87
N TYR A 289 -13.69 -26.99 6.78
CA TYR A 289 -13.21 -27.75 7.92
C TYR A 289 -14.36 -28.13 8.86
N THR A 290 -15.16 -27.15 9.30
CA THR A 290 -16.26 -27.37 10.25
C THR A 290 -17.37 -28.25 9.71
N SER A 291 -17.59 -28.26 8.39
CA SER A 291 -18.56 -29.12 7.71
C SER A 291 -18.12 -30.59 7.67
N LYS A 292 -16.81 -30.87 7.73
CA LYS A 292 -16.25 -32.24 7.66
C LYS A 292 -15.84 -32.78 9.03
N ARG A 293 -15.42 -31.89 9.96
CA ARG A 293 -14.98 -32.27 11.31
C ARG A 293 -16.18 -32.64 12.15
N GLU A 294 -16.19 -33.86 12.65
CA GLU A 294 -17.26 -34.37 13.53
C GLU A 294 -16.83 -34.35 15.01
N GLN A 295 -17.75 -33.96 15.86
CA GLN A 295 -17.70 -34.11 17.30
C GLN A 295 -19.10 -34.51 17.81
N PHE A 296 -19.17 -35.37 18.83
CA PHE A 296 -20.43 -35.85 19.39
C PHE A 296 -21.35 -36.49 18.34
N GLY A 297 -20.79 -37.04 17.27
CA GLY A 297 -21.55 -37.72 16.20
C GLY A 297 -22.13 -36.79 15.13
N PHE A 298 -21.78 -35.48 15.14
CA PHE A 298 -22.29 -34.49 14.18
C PHE A 298 -21.16 -33.61 13.64
N PRO A 299 -21.26 -33.10 12.39
CA PRO A 299 -20.37 -32.05 11.89
C PRO A 299 -20.36 -30.83 12.82
N VAL A 300 -19.19 -30.29 13.09
CA VAL A 300 -19.04 -29.14 14.01
C VAL A 300 -19.84 -27.92 13.53
N ALA A 301 -20.00 -27.75 12.22
CA ALA A 301 -20.83 -26.68 11.62
C ALA A 301 -22.29 -26.72 12.03
N THR A 302 -22.82 -27.87 12.51
CA THR A 302 -24.24 -27.98 12.93
C THR A 302 -24.52 -27.38 14.31
N PHE A 303 -23.46 -27.09 15.10
CA PHE A 303 -23.63 -26.45 16.39
C PHE A 303 -23.90 -24.96 16.23
N GLN A 304 -24.98 -24.47 16.88
CA GLN A 304 -25.44 -23.09 16.74
C GLN A 304 -24.33 -22.07 17.03
N ALA A 305 -23.49 -22.32 18.05
CA ALA A 305 -22.38 -21.42 18.38
C ALA A 305 -21.37 -21.28 17.26
N VAL A 306 -21.14 -22.33 16.48
CA VAL A 306 -20.25 -22.31 15.28
C VAL A 306 -20.93 -21.58 14.13
N ALA A 307 -22.19 -21.89 13.86
CA ALA A 307 -22.94 -21.28 12.77
C ALA A 307 -23.06 -19.76 12.93
N VAL A 308 -23.36 -19.27 14.16
CA VAL A 308 -23.47 -17.84 14.44
C VAL A 308 -22.11 -17.14 14.24
N GLN A 309 -21.02 -17.70 14.76
CA GLN A 309 -19.69 -17.12 14.56
C GLN A 309 -19.30 -17.03 13.09
N ALA A 310 -19.58 -18.05 12.30
CA ALA A 310 -19.31 -18.02 10.85
C ALA A 310 -20.18 -16.98 10.13
N ALA A 311 -21.45 -16.84 10.52
CA ALA A 311 -22.36 -15.83 9.97
C ALA A 311 -21.89 -14.40 10.28
N ASP A 312 -21.44 -14.13 11.51
CA ASP A 312 -20.85 -12.83 11.87
C ASP A 312 -19.63 -12.48 11.00
N ARG A 313 -18.79 -13.45 10.73
CA ARG A 313 -17.61 -13.23 9.85
C ARG A 313 -18.01 -13.00 8.39
N TYR A 314 -19.07 -13.63 7.92
CA TYR A 314 -19.63 -13.31 6.61
C TYR A 314 -20.13 -11.86 6.54
N ILE A 315 -20.78 -11.37 7.60
CA ILE A 315 -21.22 -9.97 7.70
C ILE A 315 -20.00 -9.03 7.67
N ASP A 316 -18.93 -9.33 8.42
CA ASP A 316 -17.70 -8.55 8.38
C ASP A 316 -17.13 -8.45 6.94
N LEU A 317 -17.06 -9.57 6.22
CA LEU A 317 -16.57 -9.58 4.83
C LEU A 317 -17.46 -8.75 3.90
N ARG A 318 -18.78 -8.77 4.07
CA ARG A 318 -19.69 -7.94 3.28
C ARG A 318 -19.49 -6.45 3.55
N ALA A 319 -19.27 -6.06 4.83
CA ALA A 319 -18.97 -4.69 5.20
C ALA A 319 -17.61 -4.23 4.61
N MET A 320 -16.58 -5.08 4.69
CA MET A 320 -15.28 -4.82 4.05
C MET A 320 -15.44 -4.62 2.54
N GLU A 321 -16.22 -5.46 1.89
CA GLU A 321 -16.42 -5.39 0.44
C GLU A 321 -17.14 -4.10 0.02
N VAL A 322 -18.24 -3.74 0.65
CA VAL A 322 -19.02 -2.55 0.29
C VAL A 322 -18.19 -1.28 0.51
N THR A 323 -17.49 -1.18 1.63
CA THR A 323 -16.67 0.01 1.95
C THR A 323 -15.44 0.11 1.04
N LEU A 324 -14.82 -1.01 0.66
CA LEU A 324 -13.75 -1.06 -0.34
C LEU A 324 -14.20 -0.47 -1.68
N TRP A 325 -15.32 -0.95 -2.22
CA TRP A 325 -15.80 -0.47 -3.52
C TRP A 325 -16.23 0.98 -3.48
N GLN A 326 -16.79 1.44 -2.36
CA GLN A 326 -17.10 2.85 -2.16
C GLN A 326 -15.82 3.70 -2.22
N ALA A 327 -14.77 3.34 -1.48
CA ALA A 327 -13.50 4.07 -1.47
C ALA A 327 -12.82 4.08 -2.84
N ALA A 328 -12.73 2.91 -3.50
CA ALA A 328 -12.13 2.78 -4.83
C ALA A 328 -12.88 3.63 -5.88
N TRP A 329 -14.22 3.62 -5.85
CA TRP A 329 -15.04 4.43 -6.74
C TRP A 329 -14.82 5.93 -6.50
N ARG A 330 -14.77 6.38 -5.24
CA ARG A 330 -14.53 7.78 -4.89
C ARG A 330 -13.18 8.29 -5.41
N ILE A 331 -12.13 7.49 -5.25
CA ILE A 331 -10.79 7.82 -5.77
C ILE A 331 -10.80 7.87 -7.30
N THR A 332 -11.40 6.88 -7.95
CA THR A 332 -11.41 6.76 -9.42
C THR A 332 -12.17 7.90 -10.07
N THR A 333 -13.35 8.20 -9.58
CA THR A 333 -14.27 9.17 -10.24
C THR A 333 -14.10 10.61 -9.77
N GLY A 334 -13.43 10.83 -8.63
CA GLY A 334 -13.45 12.12 -7.94
C GLY A 334 -14.85 12.53 -7.49
N GLY A 335 -15.74 11.55 -7.32
CA GLY A 335 -17.15 11.75 -7.02
C GLY A 335 -17.40 12.66 -5.82
N ALA A 336 -18.41 13.50 -5.89
CA ALA A 336 -18.80 14.39 -4.80
C ALA A 336 -19.32 13.59 -3.60
N GLY A 337 -19.03 14.07 -2.39
CA GLY A 337 -19.51 13.53 -1.12
C GLY A 337 -19.40 14.61 -0.06
N GLU A 338 -20.03 14.39 1.09
CA GLU A 338 -20.00 15.31 2.23
C GLU A 338 -18.57 15.46 2.80
N LEU A 339 -17.80 14.35 2.78
CA LEU A 339 -16.40 14.34 3.18
C LEU A 339 -15.48 14.19 1.95
N PRO A 340 -14.20 14.59 2.04
CA PRO A 340 -13.18 14.21 1.08
C PRO A 340 -13.10 12.68 0.91
N ALA A 341 -12.62 12.18 -0.23
CA ALA A 341 -12.48 10.74 -0.51
C ALA A 341 -11.67 10.00 0.57
N ALA A 342 -10.74 10.69 1.25
CA ALA A 342 -9.99 10.18 2.39
C ALA A 342 -10.90 9.67 3.54
N GLY A 343 -12.11 10.20 3.69
CA GLY A 343 -13.09 9.70 4.65
C GLY A 343 -13.58 8.29 4.28
N ASP A 344 -13.91 8.06 3.00
CA ASP A 344 -14.29 6.73 2.53
C ASP A 344 -13.13 5.73 2.63
N VAL A 345 -11.90 6.20 2.35
CA VAL A 345 -10.67 5.39 2.52
C VAL A 345 -10.47 4.97 3.98
N ALA A 346 -10.66 5.92 4.92
CA ALA A 346 -10.56 5.63 6.34
C ALA A 346 -11.60 4.59 6.78
N VAL A 347 -12.88 4.75 6.37
CA VAL A 347 -13.95 3.78 6.66
C VAL A 347 -13.61 2.40 6.09
N ALA A 348 -13.14 2.32 4.85
CA ALA A 348 -12.73 1.04 4.25
C ALA A 348 -11.59 0.38 5.03
N LYS A 349 -10.59 1.15 5.47
CA LYS A 349 -9.44 0.60 6.22
C LYS A 349 -9.82 0.18 7.65
N ILE A 350 -10.73 0.90 8.32
CA ILE A 350 -11.28 0.48 9.62
C ILE A 350 -11.93 -0.90 9.48
N TRP A 351 -12.85 -1.06 8.52
CA TRP A 351 -13.52 -2.34 8.29
C TRP A 351 -12.55 -3.44 7.86
N ALA A 352 -11.58 -3.13 7.00
CA ALA A 352 -10.59 -4.10 6.54
C ALA A 352 -9.70 -4.60 7.69
N SER A 353 -9.18 -3.69 8.52
CA SER A 353 -8.30 -4.03 9.64
C SER A 353 -9.03 -4.87 10.70
N ASP A 354 -10.17 -4.40 11.16
CA ASP A 354 -10.95 -5.09 12.18
C ASP A 354 -11.62 -6.36 11.65
N GLY A 355 -12.14 -6.31 10.42
CA GLY A 355 -12.78 -7.45 9.77
C GLY A 355 -11.82 -8.61 9.56
N VAL A 356 -10.65 -8.37 8.95
CA VAL A 356 -9.67 -9.44 8.71
C VAL A 356 -9.18 -10.05 10.01
N ARG A 357 -8.93 -9.22 11.04
CA ARG A 357 -8.55 -9.68 12.38
C ARG A 357 -9.62 -10.62 12.98
N ARG A 358 -10.90 -10.20 12.97
CA ARG A 358 -12.00 -11.01 13.49
C ARG A 358 -12.17 -12.31 12.72
N VAL A 359 -12.03 -12.28 11.39
CA VAL A 359 -12.13 -13.48 10.54
C VAL A 359 -11.06 -14.50 10.91
N VAL A 360 -9.78 -14.11 10.97
CA VAL A 360 -8.69 -15.06 11.25
C VAL A 360 -8.71 -15.57 12.69
N GLN A 361 -9.10 -14.73 13.67
CA GLN A 361 -9.25 -15.15 15.06
C GLN A 361 -10.39 -16.15 15.24
N THR A 362 -11.54 -15.90 14.59
CA THR A 362 -12.65 -16.85 14.60
C THR A 362 -12.28 -18.16 13.90
N ALA A 363 -11.58 -18.10 12.76
CA ALA A 363 -11.09 -19.28 12.08
C ALA A 363 -10.18 -20.11 12.98
N GLN A 364 -9.19 -19.46 13.63
CA GLN A 364 -8.28 -20.12 14.58
C GLN A 364 -9.06 -20.80 15.72
N HIS A 365 -10.04 -20.11 16.29
CA HIS A 365 -10.88 -20.66 17.33
C HIS A 365 -11.67 -21.89 16.85
N LEU A 366 -12.30 -21.84 15.68
CA LEU A 366 -13.12 -22.93 15.16
C LEU A 366 -12.32 -24.13 14.66
N HIS A 367 -11.05 -23.95 14.27
CA HIS A 367 -10.13 -25.06 13.97
C HIS A 367 -9.50 -25.67 15.23
N GLY A 368 -9.49 -24.93 16.33
CA GLY A 368 -8.81 -25.35 17.57
C GLY A 368 -7.30 -25.52 17.36
N GLY A 369 -6.69 -26.54 17.97
CA GLY A 369 -5.25 -26.81 17.85
C GLY A 369 -4.78 -27.04 16.40
N PHE A 370 -5.64 -27.58 15.55
CA PHE A 370 -5.32 -27.81 14.12
C PHE A 370 -5.05 -26.51 13.36
N GLY A 371 -5.66 -25.41 13.77
CA GLY A 371 -5.42 -24.11 13.15
C GLY A 371 -4.01 -23.54 13.37
N ALA A 372 -3.29 -24.04 14.39
CA ALA A 372 -1.90 -23.69 14.67
C ALA A 372 -0.87 -24.70 14.12
N ASP A 373 -1.34 -25.74 13.42
CA ASP A 373 -0.47 -26.73 12.79
C ASP A 373 0.34 -26.08 11.67
N THR A 374 1.66 -26.24 11.68
CA THR A 374 2.58 -25.66 10.69
C THR A 374 2.46 -26.30 9.30
N GLU A 375 1.88 -27.49 9.20
CA GLU A 375 1.58 -28.15 7.93
C GLU A 375 0.26 -27.68 7.32
N TYR A 376 -0.62 -27.06 8.12
CA TYR A 376 -1.90 -26.53 7.66
C TYR A 376 -1.80 -25.01 7.39
N ALA A 377 -2.21 -24.57 6.21
CA ALA A 377 -1.94 -23.22 5.74
C ALA A 377 -2.59 -22.07 6.56
N LEU A 378 -3.54 -22.35 7.47
CA LEU A 378 -4.26 -21.31 8.20
C LEU A 378 -3.35 -20.38 9.00
N HIS A 379 -2.26 -20.90 9.60
CA HIS A 379 -1.31 -20.10 10.35
C HIS A 379 -0.62 -19.04 9.46
N ARG A 380 -0.41 -19.31 8.17
CA ARG A 380 0.17 -18.38 7.20
C ARG A 380 -0.81 -17.24 6.91
N PHE A 381 -2.07 -17.58 6.66
CA PHE A 381 -3.13 -16.58 6.50
C PHE A 381 -3.27 -15.69 7.74
N HIS A 382 -3.13 -16.26 8.95
CA HIS A 382 -3.17 -15.49 10.18
C HIS A 382 -2.00 -14.49 10.26
N ALA A 383 -0.79 -14.93 9.93
CA ALA A 383 0.41 -14.10 9.94
C ALA A 383 0.32 -12.94 8.91
N TRP A 384 -0.16 -13.23 7.70
CA TRP A 384 -0.41 -12.23 6.67
C TRP A 384 -1.53 -11.27 7.06
N ALA A 385 -2.61 -11.76 7.66
CA ALA A 385 -3.69 -10.91 8.14
C ALA A 385 -3.20 -9.90 9.17
N LYS A 386 -2.30 -10.30 10.09
CA LYS A 386 -1.72 -9.38 11.08
C LYS A 386 -0.85 -8.32 10.41
N GLN A 387 -0.08 -8.65 9.39
CA GLN A 387 0.69 -7.70 8.60
C GLN A 387 -0.24 -6.68 7.91
N ILE A 388 -1.28 -7.15 7.23
CA ILE A 388 -2.25 -6.32 6.51
C ILE A 388 -3.05 -5.42 7.47
N GLU A 389 -3.47 -5.94 8.63
CA GLU A 389 -4.18 -5.19 9.68
C GLU A 389 -3.40 -3.93 10.10
N LEU A 390 -2.08 -4.06 10.28
CA LEU A 390 -1.23 -2.99 10.80
C LEU A 390 -0.64 -2.08 9.71
N SER A 391 -0.54 -2.56 8.48
CA SER A 391 0.03 -1.77 7.38
C SER A 391 -0.78 -0.49 7.14
N LEU A 392 -0.08 0.63 6.94
CA LEU A 392 -0.67 1.94 6.67
C LEU A 392 -1.62 2.45 7.77
N GLY A 393 -1.37 2.06 9.00
CA GLY A 393 -2.18 2.40 10.18
C GLY A 393 -3.22 1.34 10.53
N SER A 394 -3.45 1.14 11.82
CA SER A 394 -4.49 0.26 12.36
C SER A 394 -5.88 0.89 12.23
N ALA A 395 -6.94 0.14 12.57
CA ALA A 395 -8.30 0.67 12.64
C ALA A 395 -8.39 1.94 13.50
N ALA A 396 -7.78 1.93 14.70
CA ALA A 396 -7.80 3.08 15.62
C ALA A 396 -7.16 4.34 15.00
N ALA A 397 -6.07 4.20 14.27
CA ALA A 397 -5.43 5.36 13.60
C ALA A 397 -6.35 5.95 12.51
N HIS A 398 -7.09 5.12 11.80
CA HIS A 398 -8.05 5.58 10.80
C HIS A 398 -9.35 6.13 11.41
N GLU A 399 -9.77 5.63 12.58
CA GLU A 399 -10.88 6.21 13.36
C GLU A 399 -10.54 7.65 13.83
N GLU A 400 -9.31 7.85 14.32
CA GLU A 400 -8.80 9.18 14.69
C GLU A 400 -8.76 10.12 13.48
N ALA A 401 -8.17 9.68 12.36
CA ALA A 401 -8.12 10.46 11.13
C ALA A 401 -9.52 10.79 10.59
N LEU A 402 -10.48 9.87 10.69
CA LEU A 402 -11.87 10.11 10.31
C LEU A 402 -12.54 11.12 11.23
N ALA A 403 -12.29 11.05 12.55
CA ALA A 403 -12.80 12.04 13.51
C ALA A 403 -12.28 13.45 13.21
N ASP A 404 -11.01 13.59 12.87
CA ASP A 404 -10.42 14.88 12.46
C ASP A 404 -11.07 15.42 11.18
N LEU A 405 -11.34 14.55 10.20
CA LEU A 405 -12.07 14.95 8.98
C LEU A 405 -13.49 15.40 9.27
N LEU A 406 -14.21 14.71 10.13
CA LEU A 406 -15.57 15.10 10.56
C LEU A 406 -15.56 16.43 11.31
N ALA A 407 -14.58 16.67 12.16
CA ALA A 407 -14.42 17.93 12.88
C ALA A 407 -14.11 19.11 11.91
N ALA A 408 -13.33 18.84 10.87
CA ALA A 408 -13.01 19.85 9.85
C ALA A 408 -14.17 20.11 8.86
N HIS A 409 -15.10 19.16 8.71
CA HIS A 409 -16.25 19.22 7.78
C HIS A 409 -17.54 18.85 8.54
N PRO A 410 -17.99 19.69 9.50
CA PRO A 410 -19.17 19.37 10.27
C PRO A 410 -20.38 19.25 9.34
N PRO A 411 -21.26 18.24 9.54
CA PRO A 411 -22.50 18.13 8.77
C PRO A 411 -23.37 19.37 9.01
N VAL A 412 -23.97 19.88 7.93
CA VAL A 412 -24.86 21.06 7.98
C VAL A 412 -26.21 20.69 8.56
#